data_eb75edf2f06d09020a1e55c4df932f64
#
_entry.id   eb75edf2f06d09020a1e55c4df932f64
#
_cell.length_a   1.000
_cell.length_b   1.000
_cell.length_c   1.000
_cell.angle_alpha   90.00
_cell.angle_beta   90.00
_cell.angle_gamma   90.00
#
_symmetry.space_group_name_H-M   'P 1'
#
loop_
_entity.id
_entity.type
_entity.pdbx_description
1 polymer ?
#
loop_
_entity_poly.entity_id
_entity_poly.type
_entity_poly.pdbx_seq_one_letter_code
_entity_poly.pdbx_strand_id
1 'polypeptide(L)'
;MNKRHLVDSLSLSRIIFGILFACSVFYLNGNLIIIFVIYFFVVLSDVLDGKLARRYKIDNKNKGAKVDVLSDFAFIMLSSFALCYVNLLPFWFLIIIILKLMEFFKTSSEGLEYEKFGTLVALMFYALPGIIVLFNFFKIPIIINLMLCIFITVCAIISSGLRIIHKRRN
;
A
#
# COMPACT_ATOMS: atom_id res chain seq x y z
N MET A 1 -22.34 -19.14 5.18
CA MET A 1 -21.10 -18.36 5.30
C MET A 1 -21.46 -16.88 5.20
N ASN A 2 -21.11 -16.07 6.19
CA ASN A 2 -21.52 -14.67 6.25
C ASN A 2 -20.79 -13.89 5.14
N LYS A 3 -21.52 -13.25 4.23
CA LYS A 3 -20.97 -12.56 3.04
C LYS A 3 -19.88 -11.52 3.38
N ARG A 4 -19.98 -10.96 4.58
CA ARG A 4 -18.99 -10.02 5.11
C ARG A 4 -17.66 -10.69 5.41
N HIS A 5 -17.65 -11.89 6.02
CA HIS A 5 -16.40 -12.63 6.29
C HIS A 5 -15.64 -13.00 5.03
N LEU A 6 -16.32 -13.17 3.89
CA LEU A 6 -15.67 -13.42 2.61
C LEU A 6 -14.87 -12.20 2.14
N VAL A 7 -15.46 -10.99 2.23
CA VAL A 7 -14.77 -9.75 1.84
C VAL A 7 -13.60 -9.48 2.77
N ASP A 8 -13.80 -9.58 4.09
CA ASP A 8 -12.75 -9.37 5.09
C ASP A 8 -11.59 -10.38 4.91
N SER A 9 -11.89 -11.65 4.52
CA SER A 9 -10.86 -12.66 4.24
C SER A 9 -10.03 -12.34 2.99
N LEU A 10 -10.65 -11.75 1.95
CA LEU A 10 -9.94 -11.32 0.75
C LEU A 10 -9.00 -10.15 1.08
N SER A 11 -9.46 -9.17 1.85
CA SER A 11 -8.58 -8.06 2.29
C SER A 11 -7.42 -8.58 3.14
N LEU A 12 -7.67 -9.52 4.08
CA LEU A 12 -6.62 -10.12 4.91
C LEU A 12 -5.61 -10.96 4.11
N SER A 13 -6.00 -11.52 2.95
CA SER A 13 -5.07 -12.28 2.10
C SER A 13 -3.87 -11.44 1.62
N ARG A 14 -4.00 -10.11 1.54
CA ARG A 14 -2.89 -9.20 1.19
C ARG A 14 -1.74 -9.25 2.20
N ILE A 15 -2.03 -9.52 3.48
CA ILE A 15 -0.97 -9.71 4.49
C ILE A 15 -0.16 -10.96 4.16
N ILE A 16 -0.83 -12.06 3.79
CA ILE A 16 -0.16 -13.30 3.37
C ILE A 16 0.70 -13.05 2.13
N PHE A 17 0.17 -12.34 1.14
CA PHE A 17 0.93 -11.95 -0.05
C PHE A 17 2.12 -11.04 0.28
N GLY A 18 2.00 -10.16 1.27
CA GLY A 18 3.11 -9.36 1.77
C GLY A 18 4.25 -10.20 2.36
N ILE A 19 3.89 -11.23 3.14
CA ILE A 19 4.86 -12.19 3.68
C ILE A 19 5.51 -13.01 2.54
N LEU A 20 4.71 -13.50 1.59
CA LEU A 20 5.23 -14.24 0.43
C LEU A 20 6.17 -13.38 -0.43
N PHE A 21 5.85 -12.10 -0.60
CA PHE A 21 6.72 -11.14 -1.28
C PHE A 21 8.05 -11.02 -0.55
N ALA A 22 8.03 -10.78 0.76
CA ALA A 22 9.24 -10.67 1.57
C ALA A 22 10.08 -11.96 1.49
N CYS A 23 9.45 -13.12 1.61
CA CYS A 23 10.12 -14.40 1.44
C CYS A 23 10.75 -14.56 0.04
N SER A 24 10.06 -14.13 -1.02
CA SER A 24 10.60 -14.21 -2.39
C SER A 24 11.82 -13.32 -2.58
N VAL A 25 11.84 -12.15 -1.93
CA VAL A 25 12.99 -11.23 -1.97
C VAL A 25 14.18 -11.84 -1.20
N PHE A 26 13.95 -12.46 -0.03
CA PHE A 26 15.04 -12.97 0.81
C PHE A 26 15.61 -14.29 0.33
N TYR A 27 14.78 -15.24 -0.06
CA TYR A 27 15.20 -16.61 -0.31
C TYR A 27 15.34 -16.99 -1.79
N LEU A 28 14.63 -16.29 -2.68
CA LEU A 28 14.58 -16.61 -4.10
C LEU A 28 15.34 -15.59 -4.97
N ASN A 29 16.25 -14.82 -4.36
CA ASN A 29 17.01 -13.75 -5.03
C ASN A 29 16.12 -12.81 -5.84
N GLY A 30 14.89 -12.58 -5.36
CA GLY A 30 13.95 -11.70 -6.03
C GLY A 30 13.48 -12.23 -7.40
N ASN A 31 13.20 -13.54 -7.51
CA ASN A 31 12.71 -14.11 -8.76
C ASN A 31 11.51 -13.31 -9.29
N LEU A 32 11.72 -12.64 -10.42
CA LEU A 32 10.78 -11.69 -10.98
C LEU A 32 9.42 -12.31 -11.27
N ILE A 33 9.40 -13.54 -11.80
CA ILE A 33 8.16 -14.25 -12.15
C ILE A 33 7.30 -14.44 -10.89
N ILE A 34 7.91 -14.90 -9.80
CA ILE A 34 7.21 -15.13 -8.53
C ILE A 34 6.67 -13.82 -7.98
N ILE A 35 7.45 -12.76 -8.02
CA ILE A 35 7.05 -11.43 -7.56
C ILE A 35 5.88 -10.89 -8.39
N PHE A 36 5.92 -11.01 -9.71
CA PHE A 36 4.80 -10.61 -10.56
C PHE A 36 3.54 -11.41 -10.29
N VAL A 37 3.65 -12.72 -10.07
CA VAL A 37 2.51 -13.57 -9.70
C VAL A 37 1.91 -13.10 -8.37
N ILE A 38 2.74 -12.81 -7.36
CA ILE A 38 2.28 -12.29 -6.08
C ILE A 38 1.55 -10.95 -6.28
N TYR A 39 2.14 -10.01 -7.01
CA TYR A 39 1.51 -8.72 -7.31
C TYR A 39 0.18 -8.87 -8.05
N PHE A 40 0.13 -9.76 -9.02
CA PHE A 40 -1.11 -10.05 -9.74
C PHE A 40 -2.23 -10.48 -8.78
N PHE A 41 -1.94 -11.41 -7.85
CA PHE A 41 -2.92 -11.85 -6.87
C PHE A 41 -3.31 -10.76 -5.87
N VAL A 42 -2.38 -9.90 -5.49
CA VAL A 42 -2.66 -8.74 -4.63
C VAL A 42 -3.64 -7.79 -5.31
N VAL A 43 -3.37 -7.38 -6.55
CA VAL A 43 -4.27 -6.51 -7.32
C VAL A 43 -5.61 -7.20 -7.59
N LEU A 44 -5.59 -8.50 -7.89
CA LEU A 44 -6.81 -9.26 -8.12
C LEU A 44 -7.68 -9.33 -6.86
N SER A 45 -7.08 -9.54 -5.68
CA SER A 45 -7.81 -9.55 -4.39
C SER A 45 -8.48 -8.20 -4.13
N ASP A 46 -7.79 -7.08 -4.39
CA ASP A 46 -8.31 -5.72 -4.23
C ASP A 46 -9.50 -5.43 -5.16
N VAL A 47 -9.40 -5.83 -6.44
CA VAL A 47 -10.48 -5.66 -7.40
C VAL A 47 -11.69 -6.55 -7.05
N LEU A 48 -11.44 -7.77 -6.54
CA LEU A 48 -12.49 -8.71 -6.19
C LEU A 48 -13.25 -8.27 -4.94
N ASP A 49 -12.56 -7.85 -3.87
CA ASP A 49 -13.23 -7.42 -2.64
C ASP A 49 -14.08 -6.17 -2.88
N GLY A 50 -13.59 -5.18 -3.66
CA GLY A 50 -14.35 -4.02 -4.05
C GLY A 50 -15.58 -4.34 -4.91
N LYS A 51 -15.50 -5.32 -5.82
CA LYS A 51 -16.65 -5.79 -6.61
C LYS A 51 -17.68 -6.54 -5.75
N LEU A 52 -17.20 -7.41 -4.86
CA LEU A 52 -18.06 -8.19 -3.97
C LEU A 52 -18.77 -7.30 -2.95
N ALA A 53 -18.08 -6.33 -2.36
CA ALA A 53 -18.67 -5.36 -1.44
C ALA A 53 -19.83 -4.60 -2.10
N ARG A 54 -19.61 -4.11 -3.34
CA ARG A 54 -20.68 -3.44 -4.12
C ARG A 54 -21.83 -4.38 -4.47
N ARG A 55 -21.55 -5.60 -4.91
CA ARG A 55 -22.58 -6.60 -5.29
C ARG A 55 -23.45 -7.01 -4.12
N TYR A 56 -22.87 -7.14 -2.94
CA TYR A 56 -23.59 -7.54 -1.73
C TYR A 56 -24.19 -6.38 -0.96
N LYS A 57 -24.06 -5.13 -1.45
CA LYS A 57 -24.52 -3.91 -0.76
C LYS A 57 -24.09 -3.88 0.72
N ILE A 58 -22.85 -4.32 0.97
CA ILE A 58 -22.27 -4.29 2.31
C ILE A 58 -21.96 -2.84 2.62
N ASP A 59 -22.68 -2.30 3.62
CA ASP A 59 -22.47 -0.92 4.06
C ASP A 59 -21.13 -0.84 4.81
N ASN A 60 -20.08 -0.46 4.07
CA ASN A 60 -18.70 -0.45 4.56
C ASN A 60 -18.38 0.74 5.47
N LYS A 61 -19.44 1.40 6.02
CA LYS A 61 -19.28 2.73 6.60
C LYS A 61 -18.26 2.86 7.73
N ASN A 62 -17.82 1.81 8.44
CA ASN A 62 -16.82 2.05 9.50
C ASN A 62 -15.83 0.89 9.80
N LYS A 63 -16.24 -0.40 9.77
CA LYS A 63 -15.31 -1.49 10.17
C LYS A 63 -14.59 -2.16 9.00
N GLY A 64 -15.30 -2.45 7.90
CA GLY A 64 -14.72 -3.12 6.73
C GLY A 64 -13.69 -2.26 6.01
N ALA A 65 -13.96 -0.95 5.84
CA ALA A 65 -13.01 -0.02 5.24
C ALA A 65 -11.69 0.12 6.04
N LYS A 66 -11.76 -0.02 7.37
CA LYS A 66 -10.54 0.00 8.22
C LYS A 66 -9.71 -1.27 8.05
N VAL A 67 -10.36 -2.43 7.90
CA VAL A 67 -9.66 -3.72 7.67
C VAL A 67 -8.97 -3.69 6.31
N ASP A 68 -9.62 -3.17 5.29
CA ASP A 68 -9.08 -3.04 3.94
C ASP A 68 -7.82 -2.17 3.92
N VAL A 69 -7.92 -0.94 4.44
CA VAL A 69 -6.77 -0.03 4.54
C VAL A 69 -5.63 -0.61 5.38
N LEU A 70 -5.94 -1.31 6.47
CA LEU A 70 -4.91 -1.93 7.30
C LEU A 70 -4.19 -3.07 6.57
N SER A 71 -4.91 -3.84 5.76
CA SER A 71 -4.35 -4.94 4.96
C SER A 71 -3.44 -4.42 3.85
N ASP A 72 -3.85 -3.35 3.15
CA ASP A 72 -3.02 -2.67 2.14
C ASP A 72 -1.74 -2.13 2.76
N PHE A 73 -1.88 -1.48 3.91
CA PHE A 73 -0.74 -0.95 4.63
C PHE A 73 0.22 -2.05 5.09
N ALA A 74 -0.30 -3.17 5.59
CA ALA A 74 0.53 -4.31 5.99
C ALA A 74 1.31 -4.86 4.79
N PHE A 75 0.67 -4.98 3.61
CA PHE A 75 1.36 -5.34 2.37
C PHE A 75 2.47 -4.36 2.01
N ILE A 76 2.17 -3.05 2.01
CA ILE A 76 3.14 -1.98 1.69
C ILE A 76 4.33 -2.04 2.67
N MET A 77 4.06 -2.18 3.97
CA MET A 77 5.11 -2.24 4.98
C MET A 77 6.00 -3.47 4.85
N LEU A 78 5.41 -4.66 4.70
CA LEU A 78 6.17 -5.91 4.58
C LEU A 78 7.03 -5.93 3.31
N SER A 79 6.46 -5.52 2.19
CA SER A 79 7.19 -5.46 0.91
C SER A 79 8.29 -4.41 0.93
N SER A 80 8.01 -3.20 1.45
CA SER A 80 9.02 -2.14 1.56
C SER A 80 10.12 -2.50 2.55
N PHE A 81 9.80 -3.14 3.68
CA PHE A 81 10.79 -3.63 4.64
C PHE A 81 11.73 -4.65 4.01
N ALA A 82 11.22 -5.60 3.24
CA ALA A 82 12.04 -6.57 2.54
C ALA A 82 13.00 -5.89 1.55
N LEU A 83 12.54 -4.88 0.81
CA LEU A 83 13.38 -4.11 -0.12
C LEU A 83 14.41 -3.23 0.59
N CYS A 84 14.09 -2.69 1.77
CA CYS A 84 15.06 -1.98 2.61
C CYS A 84 16.16 -2.92 3.09
N TYR A 85 15.80 -4.14 3.51
CA TYR A 85 16.76 -5.12 4.00
C TYR A 85 17.79 -5.53 2.93
N VAL A 86 17.38 -5.63 1.66
CA VAL A 86 18.29 -5.90 0.54
C VAL A 86 18.90 -4.61 -0.07
N ASN A 87 18.82 -3.49 0.64
CA ASN A 87 19.38 -2.18 0.26
C ASN A 87 18.85 -1.60 -1.07
N LEU A 88 17.67 -2.02 -1.52
CA LEU A 88 17.01 -1.45 -2.70
C LEU A 88 16.18 -0.20 -2.38
N LEU A 89 15.76 -0.05 -1.10
CA LEU A 89 15.07 1.12 -0.58
C LEU A 89 15.78 1.66 0.67
N PRO A 90 15.75 2.98 0.91
CA PRO A 90 16.30 3.56 2.13
C PRO A 90 15.38 3.33 3.34
N PHE A 91 15.93 2.99 4.52
CA PHE A 91 15.16 2.72 5.73
C PHE A 91 14.31 3.92 6.22
N TRP A 92 14.76 5.16 5.98
CA TRP A 92 13.97 6.35 6.37
C TRP A 92 12.59 6.40 5.67
N PHE A 93 12.47 5.77 4.51
CA PHE A 93 11.21 5.74 3.76
C PHE A 93 10.10 4.99 4.50
N LEU A 94 10.44 3.97 5.30
CA LEU A 94 9.47 3.26 6.16
C LEU A 94 8.82 4.20 7.18
N ILE A 95 9.57 5.19 7.69
CA ILE A 95 9.05 6.19 8.62
C ILE A 95 7.97 7.03 7.92
N ILE A 96 8.19 7.42 6.67
CA ILE A 96 7.20 8.19 5.88
C ILE A 96 5.92 7.38 5.67
N ILE A 97 6.04 6.09 5.37
CA ILE A 97 4.87 5.21 5.23
C ILE A 97 4.08 5.16 6.55
N ILE A 98 4.76 4.97 7.69
CA ILE A 98 4.11 4.93 9.02
C ILE A 98 3.41 6.25 9.34
N LEU A 99 4.08 7.38 9.12
CA LEU A 99 3.51 8.71 9.38
C LEU A 99 2.24 8.94 8.55
N LYS A 100 2.23 8.52 7.28
CA LYS A 100 1.05 8.62 6.42
C LYS A 100 -0.10 7.74 6.90
N LEU A 101 0.18 6.55 7.41
CA LEU A 101 -0.85 5.72 8.01
C LEU A 101 -1.46 6.36 9.26
N MET A 102 -0.61 6.86 10.16
CA MET A 102 -1.07 7.53 11.39
C MET A 102 -1.94 8.75 11.07
N GLU A 103 -1.52 9.55 10.07
CA GLU A 103 -2.31 10.68 9.56
C GLU A 103 -3.68 10.22 9.04
N PHE A 104 -3.70 9.15 8.24
CA PHE A 104 -4.94 8.60 7.71
C PHE A 104 -5.90 8.17 8.81
N PHE A 105 -5.43 7.42 9.81
CA PHE A 105 -6.27 6.98 10.93
C PHE A 105 -6.78 8.14 11.79
N LYS A 106 -5.95 9.14 12.05
CA LYS A 106 -6.32 10.32 12.82
C LYS A 106 -7.40 11.16 12.13
N THR A 107 -7.35 11.25 10.81
CA THR A 107 -8.31 12.01 10.02
C THR A 107 -9.59 11.23 9.72
N SER A 108 -9.49 9.91 9.61
CA SER A 108 -10.61 9.01 9.32
C SER A 108 -11.56 8.80 10.51
N SER A 109 -11.25 9.29 11.70
CA SER A 109 -12.15 9.21 12.86
C SER A 109 -13.41 10.08 12.70
N GLU A 110 -13.37 11.11 11.86
CA GLU A 110 -14.44 12.08 11.63
C GLU A 110 -15.25 11.80 10.33
N GLY A 111 -14.94 10.74 9.60
CA GLY A 111 -15.52 10.35 8.32
C GLY A 111 -14.43 10.13 7.26
N LEU A 112 -14.63 9.10 6.42
CA LEU A 112 -13.69 8.77 5.34
C LEU A 112 -13.85 9.79 4.20
N GLU A 113 -13.28 10.98 4.32
CA GLU A 113 -13.14 11.90 3.21
C GLU A 113 -11.87 11.53 2.40
N TYR A 114 -12.09 10.88 1.26
CA TYR A 114 -11.04 10.57 0.30
C TYR A 114 -10.73 11.83 -0.52
N GLU A 115 -9.68 12.53 -0.17
CA GLU A 115 -9.10 13.52 -1.07
C GLU A 115 -8.45 12.82 -2.27
N LYS A 116 -8.78 13.26 -3.49
CA LYS A 116 -8.24 12.69 -4.73
C LYS A 116 -6.72 12.59 -4.74
N PHE A 117 -6.03 13.57 -4.16
CA PHE A 117 -4.57 13.60 -4.10
C PHE A 117 -4.02 12.61 -3.07
N GLY A 118 -4.70 12.42 -1.93
CA GLY A 118 -4.33 11.40 -0.94
C GLY A 118 -4.45 9.98 -1.49
N THR A 119 -5.47 9.72 -2.31
CA THR A 119 -5.65 8.44 -3.01
C THR A 119 -4.50 8.18 -4.00
N LEU A 120 -4.07 9.21 -4.74
CA LEU A 120 -2.93 9.09 -5.66
C LEU A 120 -1.64 8.72 -4.91
N VAL A 121 -1.37 9.36 -3.76
CA VAL A 121 -0.20 9.06 -2.92
C VAL A 121 -0.26 7.64 -2.37
N ALA A 122 -1.43 7.17 -1.94
CA ALA A 122 -1.61 5.79 -1.49
C ALA A 122 -1.31 4.78 -2.62
N LEU A 123 -1.78 5.07 -3.84
CA LEU A 123 -1.49 4.27 -5.02
C LEU A 123 0.02 4.23 -5.33
N MET A 124 0.73 5.36 -5.18
CA MET A 124 2.18 5.41 -5.36
C MET A 124 2.91 4.52 -4.35
N PHE A 125 2.53 4.54 -3.06
CA PHE A 125 3.09 3.64 -2.07
C PHE A 125 2.82 2.17 -2.39
N TYR A 126 1.63 1.87 -2.88
CA TYR A 126 1.23 0.52 -3.25
C TYR A 126 2.00 -0.02 -4.45
N ALA A 127 2.23 0.81 -5.48
CA ALA A 127 2.95 0.43 -6.70
C ALA A 127 4.48 0.38 -6.52
N LEU A 128 5.02 1.12 -5.55
CA LEU A 128 6.47 1.30 -5.37
C LEU A 128 7.25 -0.02 -5.28
N PRO A 129 6.88 -1.00 -4.44
CA PRO A 129 7.67 -2.23 -4.33
C PRO A 129 7.79 -2.98 -5.67
N GLY A 130 6.72 -3.01 -6.48
CA GLY A 130 6.75 -3.61 -7.82
C GLY A 130 7.67 -2.87 -8.78
N ILE A 131 7.63 -1.53 -8.76
CA ILE A 131 8.50 -0.68 -9.60
C ILE A 131 9.97 -0.90 -9.24
N ILE A 132 10.31 -0.95 -7.95
CA ILE A 132 11.68 -1.18 -7.48
C ILE A 132 12.21 -2.55 -7.91
N VAL A 133 11.38 -3.58 -7.85
CA VAL A 133 11.77 -4.91 -8.33
C VAL A 133 12.02 -4.92 -9.83
N LEU A 134 11.19 -4.22 -10.61
CA LEU A 134 11.40 -4.03 -12.04
C LEU A 134 12.72 -3.29 -12.33
N PHE A 135 12.99 -2.21 -11.60
CA PHE A 135 14.22 -1.45 -11.76
C PHE A 135 15.46 -2.31 -11.46
N ASN A 136 15.39 -3.12 -10.40
CA ASN A 136 16.47 -4.06 -10.07
C ASN A 136 16.67 -5.12 -11.16
N PHE A 137 15.60 -5.64 -11.73
CA PHE A 137 15.67 -6.60 -12.83
C PHE A 137 16.35 -6.01 -14.08
N PHE A 138 15.99 -4.79 -14.46
CA PHE A 138 16.60 -4.09 -15.59
C PHE A 138 17.96 -3.46 -15.24
N LYS A 139 18.51 -3.76 -14.06
CA LYS A 139 19.80 -3.21 -13.57
C LYS A 139 19.88 -1.69 -13.62
N ILE A 140 18.74 -1.04 -13.38
CA ILE A 140 18.66 0.41 -13.28
C ILE A 140 19.44 0.88 -12.04
N PRO A 141 20.24 1.96 -12.13
CA PRO A 141 21.03 2.46 -11.01
C PRO A 141 20.18 2.75 -9.78
N ILE A 142 20.66 2.35 -8.61
CA ILE A 142 19.95 2.49 -7.32
C ILE A 142 19.62 3.96 -6.98
N ILE A 143 20.33 4.91 -7.56
CA ILE A 143 20.06 6.33 -7.40
C ILE A 143 18.65 6.70 -7.87
N ILE A 144 18.12 6.00 -8.88
CA ILE A 144 16.78 6.23 -9.41
C ILE A 144 15.72 5.76 -8.39
N ASN A 145 15.98 4.67 -7.64
CA ASN A 145 15.13 4.24 -6.54
C ASN A 145 15.05 5.33 -5.46
N LEU A 146 16.22 5.92 -5.12
CA LEU A 146 16.30 7.02 -4.16
C LEU A 146 15.52 8.26 -4.63
N MET A 147 15.69 8.65 -5.89
CA MET A 147 14.94 9.77 -6.48
C MET A 147 13.43 9.52 -6.45
N LEU A 148 12.99 8.31 -6.75
CA LEU A 148 11.58 7.93 -6.68
C LEU A 148 11.04 8.01 -5.25
N CYS A 149 11.80 7.54 -4.25
CA CYS A 149 11.43 7.66 -2.84
C CYS A 149 11.30 9.13 -2.40
N ILE A 150 12.23 10.00 -2.80
CA ILE A 150 12.19 11.44 -2.51
C ILE A 150 10.96 12.05 -3.18
N PHE A 151 10.69 11.74 -4.43
CA PHE A 151 9.52 12.24 -5.15
C PHE A 151 8.21 11.87 -4.45
N ILE A 152 8.03 10.60 -4.09
CA ILE A 152 6.84 10.13 -3.36
C ILE A 152 6.74 10.81 -1.99
N THR A 153 7.86 11.02 -1.30
CA THR A 153 7.87 11.72 0.00
C THR A 153 7.41 13.16 -0.14
N VAL A 154 7.86 13.89 -1.16
CA VAL A 154 7.40 15.25 -1.46
C VAL A 154 5.91 15.27 -1.74
N CYS A 155 5.40 14.36 -2.57
CA CYS A 155 3.96 14.21 -2.83
C CYS A 155 3.18 13.90 -1.53
N ALA A 156 3.73 13.07 -0.65
CA ALA A 156 3.13 12.75 0.64
C ALA A 156 3.04 13.98 1.55
N ILE A 157 4.09 14.80 1.62
CA ILE A 157 4.11 16.04 2.41
C ILE A 157 3.09 17.05 1.87
N ILE A 158 3.03 17.23 0.55
CA ILE A 158 2.05 18.12 -0.09
C ILE A 158 0.62 17.66 0.23
N SER A 159 0.34 16.35 0.13
CA SER A 159 -0.96 15.78 0.50
C SER A 159 -1.34 16.08 1.95
N SER A 160 -0.39 15.96 2.89
CA SER A 160 -0.63 16.30 4.29
C SER A 160 -0.94 17.79 4.48
N GLY A 161 -0.20 18.65 3.80
CA GLY A 161 -0.43 20.11 3.84
C GLY A 161 -1.81 20.51 3.33
N LEU A 162 -2.22 19.96 2.17
CA LEU A 162 -3.55 20.20 1.60
C LEU A 162 -4.68 19.77 2.55
N ARG A 163 -4.52 18.62 3.21
CA ARG A 163 -5.49 18.09 4.17
C ARG A 163 -5.65 19.01 5.39
N ILE A 164 -4.53 19.55 5.93
CA ILE A 164 -4.56 20.48 7.06
C ILE A 164 -5.26 21.78 6.69
N ILE A 165 -4.98 22.30 5.48
CA ILE A 165 -5.61 23.54 4.98
C ILE A 165 -7.12 23.35 4.80
N HIS A 166 -7.53 22.22 4.23
CA HIS A 166 -8.95 21.90 4.01
C HIS A 166 -9.71 21.80 5.35
N LYS A 167 -9.11 21.12 6.34
CA LYS A 167 -9.71 21.00 7.69
C LYS A 167 -9.85 22.32 8.44
N ARG A 168 -9.03 23.34 8.12
CA ARG A 168 -9.14 24.69 8.74
C ARG A 168 -10.21 25.56 8.10
N ARG A 169 -10.66 25.22 6.88
CA ARG A 169 -11.67 25.99 6.14
C ARG A 169 -13.11 25.54 6.41
N ASN A 170 -13.28 24.33 6.89
CA ASN A 170 -14.57 23.76 7.32
C ASN A 170 -14.69 23.79 8.83
#